data_d0980ea82d2a3174e1cf506f147c29fc
#
_entry.id   d0980ea82d2a3174e1cf506f147c29fc
#
_cell.length_a   1.000
_cell.length_b   1.000
_cell.length_c   1.000
_cell.angle_alpha   90.00
_cell.angle_beta   90.00
_cell.angle_gamma   90.00
#
_symmetry.space_group_name_H-M   'P 1'
#
loop_
_entity.id
_entity.type
_entity.pdbx_description
1 polymer ?
#
loop_
_entity_poly.entity_id
_entity_poly.type
_entity_poly.pdbx_seq_one_letter_code
_entity_poly.pdbx_strand_id
1 'polypeptide(L)'
;MKQFKTESKRVLDLMINSIYTNKEIFLRELISNASDAIDKLKFISLTDSSVKSDFCVNLSFDKDGRTITVEDNGIGMNETELEKNLGTIAESGTLAFKKENENDGAEMIGQFGVGFYSAFMVADKIEVYTKKYGEEKAYKWESCGAEGYTVTETEKENVGTKIVLHIKNDDEDYKYSDFLSEYKLSSLVKEYSDYIRYPIKMLKTHSVRKEGSPDDKPEYEQVKELETLNSMVPVWKKPKSEVTEETLNDFYKSEFHDYQNPLKSVYAKIEGAVNYDTLLFIPQKAPYDYYSKDYKKGLKLYCNGVMIMEKCEDLLPDYFGFVKGVVDSSDLDLNISREILQQTRQVKAIASSLEKKISSELKKMIESDRETYEKMFKEFGLAIKFGVYSDFGMRKEQLKDYLMFYSSKKEKLVTLSDYVKEMPEDQKEIYYACGESYEKIAKLPQIEKATEKGYEILYFKDNVDEFVAKILDEYDGKKFKSVSEADFTEGNEEAKKDLEEKNQAYKEVLDFVKESLGDRVKDVVLSKNLKTYPVCLKAAGEISIEMEKVLNSMPNAEGKIKADKVLELNADHNVTAKLKELYETDKEKLKKYAVVLYEQARLIEGLSIDDVSEYTLALSEIL
;
A
#
# COMPACT_ATOMS: atom_id res chain seq x y z
N MET A 1 24.59 28.62 34.17
CA MET A 1 24.43 27.90 32.92
C MET A 1 24.79 28.88 31.81
N LYS A 2 25.67 28.52 30.85
CA LYS A 2 25.97 29.38 29.70
C LYS A 2 24.92 29.16 28.63
N GLN A 3 24.34 30.23 28.07
CA GLN A 3 23.39 30.14 26.93
C GLN A 3 24.15 29.98 25.61
N PHE A 4 23.58 29.24 24.66
CA PHE A 4 24.10 29.17 23.31
C PHE A 4 23.92 30.50 22.61
N LYS A 5 24.92 30.94 21.84
CA LYS A 5 24.85 32.12 20.98
C LYS A 5 24.47 31.66 19.57
N THR A 6 23.55 32.38 18.93
CA THR A 6 23.02 32.02 17.62
C THR A 6 23.49 33.04 16.58
N GLU A 7 24.01 32.58 15.44
CA GLU A 7 24.19 33.38 14.22
C GLU A 7 22.90 33.35 13.41
N SER A 8 22.05 34.37 13.56
CA SER A 8 20.71 34.42 12.95
C SER A 8 20.74 34.21 11.41
N LYS A 9 21.75 34.78 10.73
CA LYS A 9 21.93 34.62 9.28
C LYS A 9 22.10 33.15 8.87
N ARG A 10 22.97 32.42 9.57
CA ARG A 10 23.26 31.01 9.28
C ARG A 10 22.08 30.09 9.61
N VAL A 11 21.34 30.41 10.67
CA VAL A 11 20.12 29.68 11.03
C VAL A 11 19.04 29.87 9.98
N LEU A 12 18.84 31.09 9.49
CA LEU A 12 17.87 31.36 8.42
C LEU A 12 18.25 30.66 7.10
N ASP A 13 19.54 30.65 6.74
CA ASP A 13 20.03 29.91 5.56
C ASP A 13 19.79 28.40 5.69
N LEU A 14 20.03 27.84 6.88
CA LEU A 14 19.72 26.41 7.13
C LEU A 14 18.23 26.13 7.06
N MET A 15 17.39 27.04 7.56
CA MET A 15 15.94 26.91 7.48
C MET A 15 15.42 26.94 6.04
N ILE A 16 15.91 27.87 5.22
CA ILE A 16 15.50 28.01 3.83
C ILE A 16 15.96 26.83 2.97
N ASN A 17 17.20 26.34 3.20
CA ASN A 17 17.85 25.39 2.29
C ASN A 17 17.89 23.95 2.80
N SER A 18 17.54 23.66 4.07
CA SER A 18 17.72 22.33 4.65
C SER A 18 16.49 21.76 5.38
N ILE A 19 15.54 22.60 5.80
CA ILE A 19 14.35 22.11 6.52
C ILE A 19 13.32 21.55 5.55
N TYR A 20 13.17 22.20 4.40
CA TYR A 20 12.18 21.84 3.40
C TYR A 20 12.84 21.21 2.19
N THR A 21 12.35 20.04 1.78
CA THR A 21 12.85 19.32 0.59
C THR A 21 12.09 19.71 -0.67
N ASN A 22 10.81 20.09 -0.54
CA ASN A 22 9.95 20.47 -1.65
C ASN A 22 9.69 21.99 -1.61
N LYS A 23 10.09 22.70 -2.70
CA LYS A 23 9.87 24.15 -2.82
C LYS A 23 8.39 24.54 -2.93
N GLU A 24 7.54 23.66 -3.42
CA GLU A 24 6.11 23.92 -3.66
C GLU A 24 5.31 24.20 -2.40
N ILE A 25 5.80 23.77 -1.26
CA ILE A 25 5.13 23.95 0.04
C ILE A 25 5.06 25.41 0.50
N PHE A 26 5.83 26.33 -0.11
CA PHE A 26 5.76 27.74 0.26
C PHE A 26 4.33 28.26 0.24
N LEU A 27 3.55 27.87 -0.77
CA LEU A 27 2.17 28.32 -0.91
C LEU A 27 1.26 27.75 0.19
N ARG A 28 1.46 26.47 0.54
CA ARG A 28 0.77 25.80 1.67
C ARG A 28 0.99 26.55 2.97
N GLU A 29 2.25 26.91 3.27
CA GLU A 29 2.58 27.59 4.51
C GLU A 29 1.99 29.00 4.58
N LEU A 30 2.02 29.76 3.48
CA LEU A 30 1.42 31.09 3.41
C LEU A 30 -0.10 31.04 3.55
N ILE A 31 -0.76 30.10 2.89
CA ILE A 31 -2.23 29.92 3.00
C ILE A 31 -2.60 29.46 4.42
N SER A 32 -1.81 28.58 5.03
CA SER A 32 -2.04 28.15 6.42
C SER A 32 -1.93 29.33 7.41
N ASN A 33 -0.93 30.22 7.23
CA ASN A 33 -0.78 31.43 8.04
C ASN A 33 -1.95 32.41 7.82
N ALA A 34 -2.43 32.55 6.59
CA ALA A 34 -3.62 33.35 6.25
C ALA A 34 -4.87 32.79 6.93
N SER A 35 -5.07 31.47 6.90
CA SER A 35 -6.16 30.79 7.61
C SER A 35 -6.13 31.07 9.12
N ASP A 36 -4.95 30.94 9.74
CA ASP A 36 -4.78 31.22 11.18
C ASP A 36 -5.06 32.69 11.53
N ALA A 37 -4.67 33.63 10.67
CA ALA A 37 -4.98 35.05 10.84
C ALA A 37 -6.48 35.32 10.78
N ILE A 38 -7.20 34.63 9.89
CA ILE A 38 -8.65 34.70 9.79
C ILE A 38 -9.31 34.05 11.01
N ASP A 39 -8.83 32.88 11.49
CA ASP A 39 -9.36 32.21 12.68
C ASP A 39 -9.28 33.12 13.91
N LYS A 40 -8.18 33.86 14.09
CA LYS A 40 -8.04 34.87 15.18
C LYS A 40 -9.08 35.99 15.08
N LEU A 41 -9.32 36.53 13.89
CA LEU A 41 -10.33 37.56 13.72
C LEU A 41 -11.74 37.03 13.87
N LYS A 42 -12.00 35.82 13.38
CA LYS A 42 -13.27 35.11 13.58
C LYS A 42 -13.56 34.86 15.05
N PHE A 43 -12.55 34.53 15.84
CA PHE A 43 -12.70 34.39 17.28
C PHE A 43 -13.16 35.71 17.94
N ILE A 44 -12.57 36.85 17.54
CA ILE A 44 -13.01 38.19 17.99
C ILE A 44 -14.45 38.46 17.54
N SER A 45 -14.85 38.01 16.35
CA SER A 45 -16.22 38.21 15.83
C SER A 45 -17.31 37.56 16.66
N LEU A 46 -16.97 36.59 17.53
CA LEU A 46 -17.94 35.99 18.46
C LEU A 46 -18.44 36.98 19.51
N THR A 47 -17.62 38.00 19.82
CA THR A 47 -17.95 39.05 20.82
C THR A 47 -18.11 40.43 20.21
N ASP A 48 -17.58 40.65 19.01
CA ASP A 48 -17.64 41.93 18.29
C ASP A 48 -18.35 41.81 16.94
N SER A 49 -19.60 42.25 16.91
CA SER A 49 -20.47 42.18 15.71
C SER A 49 -20.07 43.18 14.61
N SER A 50 -19.10 44.04 14.82
CA SER A 50 -18.57 44.96 13.80
C SER A 50 -17.62 44.30 12.79
N VAL A 51 -17.13 43.10 13.11
CA VAL A 51 -16.29 42.29 12.25
C VAL A 51 -17.11 41.77 11.06
N LYS A 52 -16.67 42.04 9.84
CA LYS A 52 -17.27 41.47 8.64
C LYS A 52 -16.97 39.98 8.56
N SER A 53 -17.93 39.19 8.08
CA SER A 53 -17.87 37.73 8.07
C SER A 53 -17.51 37.10 6.71
N ASP A 54 -17.17 37.90 5.69
CA ASP A 54 -16.80 37.44 4.35
C ASP A 54 -15.31 37.06 4.25
N PHE A 55 -14.88 36.20 5.15
CA PHE A 55 -13.50 35.76 5.23
C PHE A 55 -13.02 35.02 3.97
N CYS A 56 -11.87 35.39 3.44
CA CYS A 56 -11.26 34.73 2.29
C CYS A 56 -9.75 34.99 2.18
N VAL A 57 -9.08 34.15 1.41
CA VAL A 57 -7.71 34.34 0.95
C VAL A 57 -7.75 34.61 -0.55
N ASN A 58 -7.16 35.73 -1.00
CA ASN A 58 -7.02 36.04 -2.40
C ASN A 58 -5.61 35.70 -2.88
N LEU A 59 -5.54 34.95 -3.97
CA LEU A 59 -4.31 34.57 -4.65
C LEU A 59 -4.26 35.23 -6.01
N SER A 60 -3.13 35.84 -6.35
CA SER A 60 -2.91 36.42 -7.67
C SER A 60 -1.44 36.34 -8.05
N PHE A 61 -1.14 36.48 -9.34
CA PHE A 61 0.21 36.57 -9.86
C PHE A 61 0.31 37.61 -10.99
N ASP A 62 1.51 38.14 -11.14
CA ASP A 62 1.87 38.98 -12.29
C ASP A 62 3.09 38.33 -12.96
N LYS A 63 2.88 37.88 -14.21
CA LYS A 63 3.92 37.17 -14.96
C LYS A 63 5.04 38.11 -15.40
N ASP A 64 4.69 39.36 -15.78
CA ASP A 64 5.65 40.35 -16.27
C ASP A 64 6.46 40.94 -15.11
N GLY A 65 5.80 41.24 -13.99
CA GLY A 65 6.43 41.65 -12.74
C GLY A 65 7.09 40.52 -11.94
N ARG A 66 6.93 39.27 -12.38
CA ARG A 66 7.41 38.06 -11.66
C ARG A 66 7.00 38.05 -10.20
N THR A 67 5.73 38.37 -9.91
CA THR A 67 5.25 38.39 -8.53
C THR A 67 4.09 37.40 -8.30
N ILE A 68 4.03 36.83 -7.08
CA ILE A 68 2.87 36.12 -6.54
C ILE A 68 2.39 36.90 -5.33
N THR A 69 1.10 37.09 -5.21
CA THR A 69 0.47 37.78 -4.08
C THR A 69 -0.50 36.85 -3.36
N VAL A 70 -0.35 36.74 -2.04
CA VAL A 70 -1.30 36.07 -1.13
C VAL A 70 -1.85 37.13 -0.19
N GLU A 71 -3.16 37.37 -0.18
CA GLU A 71 -3.81 38.37 0.67
C GLU A 71 -4.95 37.74 1.45
N ASP A 72 -4.94 37.94 2.77
CA ASP A 72 -6.01 37.57 3.70
C ASP A 72 -6.70 38.82 4.26
N ASN A 73 -7.95 38.63 4.68
CA ASN A 73 -8.71 39.63 5.43
C ASN A 73 -8.85 39.20 6.91
N GLY A 74 -7.80 38.62 7.47
CA GLY A 74 -7.70 38.22 8.87
C GLY A 74 -7.36 39.38 9.80
N ILE A 75 -6.86 39.06 11.01
CA ILE A 75 -6.65 40.04 12.10
C ILE A 75 -5.60 41.11 11.77
N GLY A 76 -4.65 40.84 10.85
CA GLY A 76 -3.50 41.72 10.57
C GLY A 76 -2.51 41.81 11.73
N MET A 77 -1.52 42.70 11.58
CA MET A 77 -0.44 42.92 12.57
C MET A 77 -0.11 44.40 12.71
N ASN A 78 0.22 44.84 13.91
CA ASN A 78 0.88 46.13 14.16
C ASN A 78 2.42 46.01 14.09
N GLU A 79 3.13 47.10 14.27
CA GLU A 79 4.59 47.13 14.17
C GLU A 79 5.30 46.16 15.12
N THR A 80 4.90 46.15 16.38
CA THR A 80 5.47 45.23 17.38
C THR A 80 5.22 43.76 17.06
N GLU A 81 4.03 43.44 16.55
CA GLU A 81 3.68 42.07 16.15
C GLU A 81 4.40 41.65 14.87
N LEU A 82 4.64 42.59 13.91
CA LEU A 82 5.47 42.33 12.75
C LEU A 82 6.91 41.96 13.14
N GLU A 83 7.53 42.77 14.00
CA GLU A 83 8.88 42.50 14.50
C GLU A 83 8.95 41.19 15.28
N LYS A 84 7.92 40.89 16.04
CA LYS A 84 7.85 39.66 16.85
C LYS A 84 7.63 38.42 15.94
N ASN A 85 6.66 38.44 15.04
CA ASN A 85 6.22 37.28 14.28
C ASN A 85 7.06 37.03 13.02
N LEU A 86 7.61 38.08 12.38
CA LEU A 86 8.43 37.97 11.16
C LEU A 86 9.89 38.35 11.35
N GLY A 87 10.23 39.03 12.46
CA GLY A 87 11.60 39.41 12.80
C GLY A 87 12.28 38.44 13.75
N THR A 88 11.53 37.58 14.44
CA THR A 88 12.07 36.58 15.39
C THR A 88 11.85 35.18 14.84
N ILE A 89 12.94 34.49 14.50
CA ILE A 89 12.90 33.13 13.97
C ILE A 89 12.38 32.15 15.03
N ALA A 90 11.45 31.26 14.62
CA ALA A 90 10.81 30.25 15.45
C ALA A 90 9.90 30.80 16.57
N GLU A 91 9.42 32.04 16.43
CA GLU A 91 8.35 32.56 17.28
C GLU A 91 6.99 32.46 16.58
N SER A 92 6.04 31.78 17.20
CA SER A 92 4.71 31.56 16.66
C SER A 92 3.67 32.38 17.42
N GLY A 93 3.16 33.43 16.80
CA GLY A 93 2.01 34.19 17.31
C GLY A 93 0.72 33.36 17.38
N THR A 94 0.63 32.30 16.61
CA THR A 94 -0.50 31.33 16.64
C THR A 94 -0.41 30.44 17.88
N LEU A 95 0.79 29.95 18.21
CA LEU A 95 1.00 29.14 19.43
C LEU A 95 0.74 29.97 20.70
N ALA A 96 1.16 31.26 20.71
CA ALA A 96 0.86 32.16 21.83
C ALA A 96 -0.63 32.35 22.03
N PHE A 97 -1.37 32.64 20.94
CA PHE A 97 -2.81 32.81 20.95
C PHE A 97 -3.55 31.52 21.41
N LYS A 98 -3.11 30.35 20.95
CA LYS A 98 -3.66 29.06 21.36
C LYS A 98 -3.52 28.81 22.86
N LYS A 99 -2.36 29.14 23.43
CA LYS A 99 -2.11 29.00 24.87
C LYS A 99 -2.97 29.95 25.73
N GLU A 100 -3.25 31.13 25.22
CA GLU A 100 -4.11 32.12 25.91
C GLU A 100 -5.60 31.73 25.87
N ASN A 101 -6.00 30.91 24.89
CA ASN A 101 -7.39 30.52 24.62
C ASN A 101 -7.59 28.99 24.59
N GLU A 102 -6.84 28.23 25.38
CA GLU A 102 -6.85 26.74 25.41
C GLU A 102 -8.24 26.12 25.68
N ASN A 103 -9.12 26.85 26.39
CA ASN A 103 -10.44 26.35 26.76
C ASN A 103 -11.50 26.48 25.65
N ASP A 104 -11.22 27.17 24.54
CA ASP A 104 -12.22 27.52 23.52
C ASP A 104 -12.09 26.72 22.22
N GLY A 105 -11.26 25.67 22.20
CA GLY A 105 -11.21 24.69 21.10
C GLY A 105 -10.72 25.26 19.75
N ALA A 106 -9.92 26.33 19.73
CA ALA A 106 -9.40 26.91 18.50
C ALA A 106 -8.40 25.96 17.80
N GLU A 107 -8.85 25.31 16.73
CA GLU A 107 -8.05 24.44 15.88
C GLU A 107 -7.22 25.30 14.91
N MET A 108 -6.02 25.71 15.30
CA MET A 108 -5.09 26.49 14.48
C MET A 108 -3.99 25.60 13.88
N ILE A 109 -3.52 25.99 12.69
CA ILE A 109 -2.59 25.18 11.87
C ILE A 109 -1.13 25.47 12.23
N GLY A 110 -0.74 26.76 12.34
CA GLY A 110 0.65 27.22 12.53
C GLY A 110 1.16 27.07 13.95
N GLN A 111 2.17 26.21 14.16
CA GLN A 111 2.72 25.94 15.51
C GLN A 111 4.19 26.34 15.67
N PHE A 112 5.00 26.38 14.60
CA PHE A 112 6.46 26.42 14.69
C PHE A 112 7.08 27.80 14.44
N GLY A 113 6.34 28.77 13.86
CA GLY A 113 6.86 30.11 13.56
C GLY A 113 7.97 30.14 12.50
N VAL A 114 8.03 29.15 11.63
CA VAL A 114 9.05 29.03 10.57
C VAL A 114 8.47 28.93 9.15
N GLY A 115 7.19 28.60 9.01
CA GLY A 115 6.53 28.37 7.73
C GLY A 115 6.62 29.56 6.77
N PHE A 116 6.56 30.80 7.30
CA PHE A 116 6.70 32.02 6.51
C PHE A 116 8.01 32.08 5.71
N TYR A 117 9.12 31.62 6.31
CA TYR A 117 10.44 31.69 5.67
C TYR A 117 10.60 30.72 4.50
N SER A 118 9.70 29.74 4.33
CA SER A 118 9.66 28.88 3.13
C SER A 118 9.49 29.68 1.84
N ALA A 119 8.88 30.86 1.92
CA ALA A 119 8.72 31.76 0.78
C ALA A 119 10.07 32.19 0.16
N PHE A 120 11.15 32.27 0.94
CA PHE A 120 12.49 32.57 0.41
C PHE A 120 13.12 31.42 -0.42
N MET A 121 12.53 30.24 -0.40
CA MET A 121 12.94 29.17 -1.34
C MET A 121 12.65 29.54 -2.79
N VAL A 122 11.59 30.33 -3.03
CA VAL A 122 11.10 30.68 -4.36
C VAL A 122 11.20 32.17 -4.68
N ALA A 123 11.42 33.04 -3.69
CA ALA A 123 11.46 34.49 -3.84
C ALA A 123 12.82 35.05 -3.42
N ASP A 124 13.30 36.08 -4.16
CA ASP A 124 14.50 36.85 -3.80
C ASP A 124 14.17 38.00 -2.87
N LYS A 125 12.94 38.50 -2.90
CA LYS A 125 12.43 39.57 -2.06
C LYS A 125 10.99 39.28 -1.65
N ILE A 126 10.64 39.58 -0.42
CA ILE A 126 9.30 39.47 0.15
C ILE A 126 8.88 40.80 0.73
N GLU A 127 7.69 41.25 0.40
CA GLU A 127 7.05 42.45 0.96
C GLU A 127 5.75 42.03 1.66
N VAL A 128 5.54 42.47 2.89
CA VAL A 128 4.33 42.20 3.69
C VAL A 128 3.69 43.52 4.06
N TYR A 129 2.49 43.75 3.58
CA TYR A 129 1.65 44.91 3.91
C TYR A 129 0.56 44.45 4.87
N THR A 130 0.44 45.06 6.04
CA THR A 130 -0.50 44.60 7.05
C THR A 130 -1.14 45.76 7.80
N LYS A 131 -2.43 45.58 8.16
CA LYS A 131 -3.19 46.52 9.00
C LYS A 131 -3.95 45.70 10.03
N LYS A 132 -3.70 45.96 11.31
CA LYS A 132 -4.32 45.26 12.41
C LYS A 132 -5.77 45.71 12.61
N TYR A 133 -6.65 44.79 12.96
CA TYR A 133 -8.02 45.07 13.33
C TYR A 133 -8.06 46.00 14.55
N GLY A 134 -8.88 47.08 14.47
CA GLY A 134 -9.03 48.06 15.53
C GLY A 134 -7.94 49.16 15.53
N GLU A 135 -6.96 49.11 14.60
CA GLU A 135 -5.93 50.16 14.48
C GLU A 135 -6.01 50.91 13.17
N GLU A 136 -5.64 52.19 13.19
CA GLU A 136 -5.66 53.08 11.98
C GLU A 136 -4.43 52.91 11.10
N LYS A 137 -3.26 52.65 11.72
CA LYS A 137 -1.99 52.55 11.06
C LYS A 137 -1.78 51.21 10.37
N ALA A 138 -1.16 51.26 9.20
CA ALA A 138 -0.69 50.12 8.47
C ALA A 138 0.85 50.13 8.34
N TYR A 139 1.43 48.94 8.20
CA TYR A 139 2.89 48.78 8.16
C TYR A 139 3.30 47.92 6.97
N LYS A 140 4.47 48.24 6.42
CA LYS A 140 5.17 47.44 5.42
C LYS A 140 6.43 46.84 6.02
N TRP A 141 6.55 45.53 5.99
CA TRP A 141 7.78 44.80 6.25
C TRP A 141 8.35 44.31 4.93
N GLU A 142 9.68 44.43 4.73
CA GLU A 142 10.34 43.89 3.56
C GLU A 142 11.69 43.31 3.88
N SER A 143 12.05 42.22 3.16
CA SER A 143 13.32 41.53 3.30
C SER A 143 13.75 40.85 2.01
N CYS A 144 15.08 40.80 1.80
CA CYS A 144 15.72 39.97 0.77
C CYS A 144 16.37 38.71 1.37
N GLY A 145 15.89 38.21 2.51
CA GLY A 145 16.38 37.01 3.17
C GLY A 145 17.34 37.30 4.33
N ALA A 146 18.48 36.61 4.37
CA ALA A 146 19.39 36.58 5.51
C ALA A 146 20.08 37.91 5.86
N GLU A 147 19.91 38.96 5.05
CA GLU A 147 20.55 40.25 5.29
C GLU A 147 19.78 41.15 6.27
N GLY A 148 18.57 40.74 6.65
CA GLY A 148 17.72 41.49 7.56
C GLY A 148 16.41 41.96 6.93
N TYR A 149 15.70 42.83 7.65
CA TYR A 149 14.42 43.35 7.21
C TYR A 149 14.28 44.83 7.60
N THR A 150 13.32 45.51 6.95
CA THR A 150 12.91 46.86 7.32
C THR A 150 11.41 46.88 7.60
N VAL A 151 10.99 47.74 8.56
CA VAL A 151 9.59 48.02 8.85
C VAL A 151 9.36 49.53 8.64
N THR A 152 8.32 49.86 7.88
CA THR A 152 7.96 51.26 7.60
C THR A 152 6.45 51.43 7.68
N GLU A 153 5.98 52.59 8.14
CA GLU A 153 4.56 52.94 8.09
C GLU A 153 4.13 53.10 6.61
N THR A 154 2.94 52.59 6.27
CA THR A 154 2.40 52.61 4.91
C THR A 154 0.88 52.83 4.95
N GLU A 155 0.26 52.92 3.80
CA GLU A 155 -1.20 52.96 3.69
C GLU A 155 -1.73 51.60 3.26
N LYS A 156 -2.75 51.10 3.94
CA LYS A 156 -3.55 49.93 3.56
C LYS A 156 -5.00 50.17 3.99
N GLU A 157 -5.89 50.12 3.04
CA GLU A 157 -7.31 50.44 3.26
C GLU A 157 -7.97 49.42 4.17
N ASN A 158 -7.86 48.14 3.80
CA ASN A 158 -8.56 47.06 4.50
C ASN A 158 -7.67 46.38 5.56
N VAL A 159 -8.31 45.93 6.64
CA VAL A 159 -7.68 45.05 7.65
C VAL A 159 -7.22 43.73 7.02
N GLY A 160 -6.15 43.14 7.55
CA GLY A 160 -5.58 41.88 7.09
C GLY A 160 -4.14 42.05 6.58
N THR A 161 -3.63 40.98 5.95
CA THR A 161 -2.24 40.93 5.49
C THR A 161 -2.14 40.61 4.01
N LYS A 162 -1.29 41.33 3.28
CA LYS A 162 -0.96 41.09 1.87
C LYS A 162 0.54 40.80 1.77
N ILE A 163 0.90 39.65 1.26
CA ILE A 163 2.27 39.20 1.05
C ILE A 163 2.55 39.18 -0.46
N VAL A 164 3.60 39.90 -0.88
CA VAL A 164 4.07 39.94 -2.27
C VAL A 164 5.43 39.24 -2.35
N LEU A 165 5.51 38.22 -3.15
CA LEU A 165 6.71 37.43 -3.42
C LEU A 165 7.30 37.85 -4.76
N HIS A 166 8.54 38.33 -4.80
CA HIS A 166 9.28 38.57 -6.04
C HIS A 166 10.01 37.26 -6.40
N ILE A 167 9.50 36.56 -7.39
CA ILE A 167 9.91 35.21 -7.75
C ILE A 167 11.29 35.19 -8.41
N LYS A 168 12.18 34.32 -7.94
CA LYS A 168 13.53 34.11 -8.44
C LYS A 168 13.55 33.91 -9.95
N ASN A 169 14.67 34.27 -10.57
CA ASN A 169 14.93 33.89 -11.96
C ASN A 169 15.12 32.38 -12.08
N ASP A 170 14.77 31.84 -13.23
CA ASP A 170 15.00 30.45 -13.53
C ASP A 170 16.52 30.16 -13.56
N ASP A 171 16.94 29.03 -13.05
CA ASP A 171 18.31 28.55 -13.06
C ASP A 171 18.42 27.19 -13.78
N GLU A 172 19.61 26.60 -13.79
CA GLU A 172 19.86 25.29 -14.45
C GLU A 172 19.10 24.15 -13.79
N ASP A 173 18.84 24.26 -12.48
CA ASP A 173 18.25 23.18 -11.67
C ASP A 173 16.73 23.33 -11.50
N TYR A 174 16.19 24.58 -11.62
CA TYR A 174 14.79 24.83 -11.29
C TYR A 174 14.14 25.95 -12.09
N LYS A 175 12.91 25.72 -12.58
CA LYS A 175 12.09 26.69 -13.29
C LYS A 175 11.11 27.37 -12.34
N TYR A 176 11.52 28.46 -11.72
CA TYR A 176 10.66 29.24 -10.81
C TYR A 176 9.51 29.94 -11.56
N SER A 177 9.67 30.22 -12.86
CA SER A 177 8.61 30.78 -13.71
C SER A 177 7.38 29.89 -13.82
N ASP A 178 7.48 28.58 -13.54
CA ASP A 178 6.34 27.65 -13.56
C ASP A 178 5.28 28.07 -12.52
N PHE A 179 5.68 28.68 -11.41
CA PHE A 179 4.76 29.18 -10.40
C PHE A 179 3.93 30.39 -10.87
N LEU A 180 4.36 31.07 -11.92
CA LEU A 180 3.67 32.25 -12.49
C LEU A 180 2.61 31.81 -13.51
N SER A 181 1.75 30.87 -13.13
CA SER A 181 0.66 30.38 -13.98
C SER A 181 -0.57 29.98 -13.16
N GLU A 182 -1.75 30.26 -13.75
CA GLU A 182 -3.05 29.89 -13.16
C GLU A 182 -3.13 28.39 -12.85
N TYR A 183 -2.65 27.57 -13.78
CA TYR A 183 -2.67 26.11 -13.66
C TYR A 183 -1.85 25.63 -12.47
N LYS A 184 -0.58 26.06 -12.35
CA LYS A 184 0.31 25.62 -11.28
C LYS A 184 -0.19 26.05 -9.91
N LEU A 185 -0.59 27.30 -9.75
CA LEU A 185 -1.13 27.81 -8.48
C LEU A 185 -2.42 27.09 -8.08
N SER A 186 -3.34 26.88 -9.04
CA SER A 186 -4.58 26.12 -8.79
C SER A 186 -4.28 24.68 -8.38
N SER A 187 -3.31 24.02 -9.04
CA SER A 187 -2.88 22.66 -8.71
C SER A 187 -2.32 22.58 -7.29
N LEU A 188 -1.44 23.51 -6.90
CA LEU A 188 -0.87 23.54 -5.55
C LEU A 188 -1.92 23.78 -4.46
N VAL A 189 -2.91 24.65 -4.73
CA VAL A 189 -4.03 24.85 -3.79
C VAL A 189 -4.83 23.56 -3.64
N LYS A 190 -5.15 22.90 -4.76
CA LYS A 190 -5.87 21.63 -4.73
C LYS A 190 -5.12 20.52 -4.00
N GLU A 191 -3.81 20.44 -4.22
CA GLU A 191 -2.98 19.41 -3.62
C GLU A 191 -2.81 19.59 -2.11
N TYR A 192 -2.42 20.78 -1.66
CA TYR A 192 -1.98 21.00 -0.29
C TYR A 192 -2.99 21.71 0.60
N SER A 193 -3.94 22.47 0.05
CA SER A 193 -4.81 23.41 0.77
C SER A 193 -6.28 23.29 0.39
N ASP A 194 -6.71 22.20 -0.25
CA ASP A 194 -8.08 22.03 -0.75
C ASP A 194 -9.13 22.10 0.38
N TYR A 195 -8.75 21.69 1.57
CA TYR A 195 -9.66 21.63 2.71
C TYR A 195 -9.42 22.71 3.77
N ILE A 196 -8.72 23.78 3.41
CA ILE A 196 -8.69 25.00 4.22
C ILE A 196 -10.11 25.57 4.32
N ARG A 197 -10.53 25.93 5.53
CA ARG A 197 -11.92 26.30 5.88
C ARG A 197 -12.45 27.55 5.18
N TYR A 198 -11.57 28.37 4.64
CA TYR A 198 -11.91 29.65 3.99
C TYR A 198 -11.71 29.54 2.48
N PRO A 199 -12.58 30.22 1.68
CA PRO A 199 -12.42 30.22 0.23
C PRO A 199 -11.09 30.88 -0.17
N ILE A 200 -10.32 30.15 -0.98
CA ILE A 200 -9.12 30.64 -1.63
C ILE A 200 -9.52 31.03 -3.04
N LYS A 201 -9.49 32.34 -3.32
CA LYS A 201 -10.01 32.91 -4.56
C LYS A 201 -8.89 33.38 -5.49
N MET A 202 -9.05 33.12 -6.77
CA MET A 202 -8.14 33.61 -7.81
C MET A 202 -8.92 34.00 -9.07
N LEU A 203 -8.46 35.06 -9.75
CA LEU A 203 -8.96 35.40 -11.09
C LEU A 203 -8.44 34.36 -12.09
N LYS A 204 -9.37 33.64 -12.73
CA LYS A 204 -9.06 32.67 -13.79
C LYS A 204 -9.56 33.15 -15.14
N THR A 205 -8.82 32.79 -16.18
CA THR A 205 -9.11 33.17 -17.54
C THR A 205 -9.82 32.03 -18.27
N HIS A 206 -11.05 32.28 -18.72
CA HIS A 206 -11.85 31.33 -19.49
C HIS A 206 -12.01 31.80 -20.94
N SER A 207 -11.94 30.82 -21.85
CA SER A 207 -12.31 31.04 -23.24
C SER A 207 -13.80 30.82 -23.41
N VAL A 208 -14.57 31.90 -23.50
CA VAL A 208 -16.03 31.86 -23.70
C VAL A 208 -16.34 32.14 -25.16
N ARG A 209 -17.26 31.36 -25.75
CA ARG A 209 -17.71 31.59 -27.11
C ARG A 209 -18.43 32.93 -27.17
N LYS A 210 -18.01 33.82 -28.11
CA LYS A 210 -18.67 35.11 -28.33
C LYS A 210 -20.11 34.91 -28.74
N GLU A 211 -20.98 35.71 -28.15
CA GLU A 211 -22.41 35.73 -28.49
C GLU A 211 -22.59 36.12 -29.97
N GLY A 212 -23.34 35.28 -30.73
CA GLY A 212 -23.55 35.51 -32.17
C GLY A 212 -22.45 34.96 -33.09
N SER A 213 -21.43 34.27 -32.61
CA SER A 213 -20.42 33.68 -33.49
C SER A 213 -21.02 32.48 -34.27
N PRO A 214 -20.70 32.33 -35.58
CA PRO A 214 -21.20 31.27 -36.43
C PRO A 214 -20.82 29.89 -35.91
N ASP A 215 -21.69 28.87 -36.08
CA ASP A 215 -21.45 27.51 -35.59
C ASP A 215 -20.28 26.81 -36.32
N ASP A 216 -20.06 27.18 -37.57
CA ASP A 216 -18.98 26.68 -38.42
C ASP A 216 -17.61 27.33 -38.16
N LYS A 217 -17.58 28.49 -37.48
CA LYS A 217 -16.38 29.18 -37.06
C LYS A 217 -16.59 29.89 -35.72
N PRO A 218 -16.57 29.14 -34.60
CA PRO A 218 -16.77 29.75 -33.30
C PRO A 218 -15.61 30.70 -32.94
N GLU A 219 -15.94 31.95 -32.65
CA GLU A 219 -15.01 32.90 -32.07
C GLU A 219 -15.08 32.84 -30.56
N TYR A 220 -13.91 32.95 -29.90
CA TYR A 220 -13.79 32.91 -28.44
C TYR A 220 -13.22 34.25 -27.93
N GLU A 221 -13.71 34.67 -26.79
CA GLU A 221 -13.13 35.78 -26.03
C GLU A 221 -12.64 35.29 -24.68
N GLN A 222 -11.62 35.98 -24.15
CA GLN A 222 -11.07 35.68 -22.83
C GLN A 222 -11.81 36.48 -21.77
N VAL A 223 -12.48 35.79 -20.85
CA VAL A 223 -13.19 36.42 -19.72
C VAL A 223 -12.46 36.01 -18.43
N LYS A 224 -12.22 37.01 -17.56
CA LYS A 224 -11.64 36.76 -16.23
C LYS A 224 -12.75 36.69 -15.20
N GLU A 225 -12.84 35.57 -14.49
CA GLU A 225 -13.80 35.36 -13.42
C GLU A 225 -13.08 35.03 -12.12
N LEU A 226 -13.62 35.51 -10.99
CA LEU A 226 -13.10 35.22 -9.67
C LEU A 226 -13.65 33.87 -9.21
N GLU A 227 -12.79 32.86 -9.14
CA GLU A 227 -13.15 31.50 -8.74
C GLU A 227 -12.63 31.15 -7.37
N THR A 228 -13.37 30.30 -6.65
CA THR A 228 -12.89 29.60 -5.45
C THR A 228 -12.18 28.33 -5.88
N LEU A 229 -10.91 28.22 -5.52
CA LEU A 229 -10.04 27.11 -5.92
C LEU A 229 -10.20 25.86 -5.07
N ASN A 230 -10.52 26.02 -3.80
CA ASN A 230 -10.56 24.93 -2.80
C ASN A 230 -11.97 24.47 -2.49
N SER A 231 -12.08 23.23 -1.98
CA SER A 231 -13.35 22.59 -1.63
C SER A 231 -13.82 22.89 -0.20
N MET A 232 -12.95 23.39 0.66
CA MET A 232 -13.18 23.79 2.06
C MET A 232 -13.62 22.68 3.01
N VAL A 233 -14.65 21.91 2.66
CA VAL A 233 -15.21 20.86 3.53
C VAL A 233 -14.91 19.49 2.95
N PRO A 234 -14.00 18.73 3.56
CA PRO A 234 -13.67 17.39 3.08
C PRO A 234 -14.82 16.41 3.33
N VAL A 235 -14.94 15.40 2.46
CA VAL A 235 -15.99 14.37 2.55
C VAL A 235 -15.96 13.66 3.90
N TRP A 236 -14.78 13.40 4.47
CA TRP A 236 -14.62 12.70 5.75
C TRP A 236 -14.96 13.53 7.00
N LYS A 237 -15.19 14.84 6.86
CA LYS A 237 -15.67 15.72 7.94
C LYS A 237 -17.19 15.90 7.90
N LYS A 238 -17.84 15.59 6.78
CA LYS A 238 -19.29 15.73 6.64
C LYS A 238 -20.04 14.78 7.59
N PRO A 239 -21.26 15.14 8.03
CA PRO A 239 -22.12 14.21 8.74
C PRO A 239 -22.39 12.95 7.91
N LYS A 240 -22.43 11.78 8.54
CA LYS A 240 -22.64 10.49 7.82
C LYS A 240 -23.96 10.47 7.03
N SER A 241 -24.96 11.23 7.44
CA SER A 241 -26.25 11.37 6.74
C SER A 241 -26.14 12.10 5.38
N GLU A 242 -25.07 12.87 5.17
CA GLU A 242 -24.82 13.63 3.94
C GLU A 242 -23.84 12.94 2.99
N VAL A 243 -23.25 11.83 3.45
CA VAL A 243 -22.25 11.07 2.67
C VAL A 243 -22.96 9.89 2.02
N THR A 244 -23.23 10.02 0.71
CA THR A 244 -23.81 8.94 -0.10
C THR A 244 -22.73 8.07 -0.72
N GLU A 245 -23.10 6.87 -1.16
CA GLU A 245 -22.20 5.99 -1.90
C GLU A 245 -21.68 6.66 -3.20
N GLU A 246 -22.52 7.40 -3.89
CA GLU A 246 -22.15 8.18 -5.07
C GLU A 246 -21.06 9.21 -4.75
N THR A 247 -21.25 9.99 -3.66
CA THR A 247 -20.24 10.95 -3.19
C THR A 247 -18.89 10.28 -2.88
N LEU A 248 -18.91 9.09 -2.27
CA LEU A 248 -17.69 8.33 -1.98
C LEU A 248 -17.01 7.81 -3.23
N ASN A 249 -17.79 7.31 -4.19
CA ASN A 249 -17.29 6.82 -5.46
C ASN A 249 -16.66 7.93 -6.31
N ASP A 250 -17.30 9.10 -6.35
CA ASP A 250 -16.78 10.25 -7.10
C ASP A 250 -15.52 10.82 -6.45
N PHE A 251 -15.50 10.90 -5.12
CA PHE A 251 -14.29 11.26 -4.39
C PHE A 251 -13.15 10.29 -4.69
N TYR A 252 -13.41 8.98 -4.61
CA TYR A 252 -12.40 7.96 -4.88
C TYR A 252 -11.81 8.09 -6.29
N LYS A 253 -12.68 8.22 -7.30
CA LYS A 253 -12.25 8.33 -8.71
C LYS A 253 -11.42 9.59 -8.97
N SER A 254 -11.86 10.72 -8.43
CA SER A 254 -11.14 11.99 -8.61
C SER A 254 -9.83 12.03 -7.85
N GLU A 255 -9.81 11.57 -6.60
CA GLU A 255 -8.67 11.69 -5.69
C GLU A 255 -7.55 10.69 -5.99
N PHE A 256 -7.92 9.47 -6.42
CA PHE A 256 -6.97 8.40 -6.69
C PHE A 256 -6.80 8.09 -8.19
N HIS A 257 -7.41 8.93 -9.06
CA HIS A 257 -7.33 8.81 -10.53
C HIS A 257 -7.70 7.42 -11.03
N ASP A 258 -8.70 6.81 -10.40
CA ASP A 258 -9.23 5.51 -10.79
C ASP A 258 -10.53 5.71 -11.60
N TYR A 259 -10.70 4.91 -12.65
CA TYR A 259 -11.90 4.99 -13.49
C TYR A 259 -13.04 4.10 -12.98
N GLN A 260 -12.74 3.19 -12.05
CA GLN A 260 -13.70 2.25 -11.48
C GLN A 260 -14.11 2.68 -10.07
N ASN A 261 -15.29 2.27 -9.65
CA ASN A 261 -15.70 2.43 -8.26
C ASN A 261 -14.88 1.49 -7.37
N PRO A 262 -14.62 1.83 -6.11
CA PRO A 262 -13.98 0.90 -5.18
C PRO A 262 -14.89 -0.29 -4.88
N LEU A 263 -14.32 -1.44 -4.53
CA LEU A 263 -15.08 -2.60 -4.04
C LEU A 263 -15.75 -2.29 -2.69
N LYS A 264 -15.08 -1.51 -1.87
CA LYS A 264 -15.57 -1.16 -0.53
C LYS A 264 -15.07 0.20 -0.12
N SER A 265 -15.96 0.99 0.48
CA SER A 265 -15.65 2.25 1.14
C SER A 265 -15.88 2.10 2.64
N VAL A 266 -14.96 2.61 3.45
CA VAL A 266 -15.02 2.54 4.92
C VAL A 266 -14.85 3.95 5.46
N TYR A 267 -15.91 4.50 6.01
CA TYR A 267 -15.91 5.79 6.69
C TYR A 267 -15.94 5.59 8.21
N ALA A 268 -15.02 6.22 8.92
CA ALA A 268 -14.99 6.15 10.37
C ALA A 268 -14.46 7.44 11.01
N LYS A 269 -15.03 7.79 12.14
CA LYS A 269 -14.52 8.79 13.10
C LYS A 269 -14.09 8.03 14.34
N ILE A 270 -12.86 8.22 14.76
CA ILE A 270 -12.26 7.50 15.88
C ILE A 270 -11.92 8.52 16.96
N GLU A 271 -12.49 8.32 18.13
CA GLU A 271 -12.21 9.06 19.35
C GLU A 271 -11.53 8.12 20.34
N GLY A 272 -10.36 8.52 20.87
CA GLY A 272 -9.60 7.67 21.78
C GLY A 272 -8.29 8.29 22.22
N ALA A 273 -7.23 7.48 22.30
CA ALA A 273 -5.88 7.96 22.64
C ALA A 273 -5.33 8.95 21.60
N VAL A 274 -5.79 8.86 20.36
CA VAL A 274 -5.57 9.80 19.26
C VAL A 274 -6.88 9.90 18.51
N ASN A 275 -7.35 11.13 18.29
CA ASN A 275 -8.57 11.39 17.54
C ASN A 275 -8.24 11.55 16.06
N TYR A 276 -9.00 10.88 15.19
CA TYR A 276 -8.85 11.04 13.75
C TYR A 276 -10.11 10.65 12.98
N ASP A 277 -10.31 11.29 11.84
CA ASP A 277 -11.27 10.91 10.83
C ASP A 277 -10.57 10.13 9.70
N THR A 278 -11.24 9.14 9.16
CA THR A 278 -10.67 8.35 8.06
C THR A 278 -11.71 7.93 7.05
N LEU A 279 -11.30 7.90 5.79
CA LEU A 279 -12.04 7.37 4.67
C LEU A 279 -11.13 6.44 3.90
N LEU A 280 -11.43 5.13 3.95
CA LEU A 280 -10.62 4.10 3.32
C LEU A 280 -11.37 3.45 2.18
N PHE A 281 -10.62 2.99 1.16
CA PHE A 281 -11.16 2.34 -0.02
C PHE A 281 -10.36 1.07 -0.34
N ILE A 282 -11.08 0.02 -0.71
CA ILE A 282 -10.50 -1.17 -1.30
C ILE A 282 -10.71 -1.04 -2.82
N PRO A 283 -9.64 -0.92 -3.63
CA PRO A 283 -9.74 -0.82 -5.08
C PRO A 283 -10.33 -2.07 -5.71
N GLN A 284 -10.93 -1.93 -6.90
CA GLN A 284 -11.46 -3.06 -7.66
C GLN A 284 -10.36 -3.85 -8.37
N LYS A 285 -9.25 -3.19 -8.73
CA LYS A 285 -8.11 -3.77 -9.43
C LYS A 285 -6.80 -3.33 -8.78
N ALA A 286 -5.84 -4.23 -8.78
CA ALA A 286 -4.48 -3.89 -8.41
C ALA A 286 -3.87 -2.98 -9.49
N PRO A 287 -3.16 -1.88 -9.09
CA PRO A 287 -2.34 -1.12 -10.02
C PRO A 287 -1.31 -2.02 -10.71
N TYR A 288 -0.95 -1.68 -11.94
CA TYR A 288 0.01 -2.48 -12.73
C TYR A 288 1.34 -2.72 -12.01
N ASP A 289 1.80 -1.73 -11.26
CA ASP A 289 3.06 -1.72 -10.50
C ASP A 289 2.92 -2.23 -9.06
N TYR A 290 1.73 -2.69 -8.64
CA TYR A 290 1.44 -3.02 -7.23
C TYR A 290 2.45 -3.99 -6.60
N TYR A 291 2.89 -5.00 -7.36
CA TYR A 291 3.86 -5.99 -6.90
C TYR A 291 5.31 -5.66 -7.31
N SER A 292 5.57 -4.44 -7.80
CA SER A 292 6.92 -3.96 -8.12
C SER A 292 7.62 -3.36 -6.90
N LYS A 293 8.95 -3.23 -6.96
CA LYS A 293 9.73 -2.56 -5.91
C LYS A 293 9.48 -1.04 -5.86
N ASP A 294 8.98 -0.48 -6.95
CA ASP A 294 8.74 0.97 -7.07
C ASP A 294 7.38 1.40 -6.52
N TYR A 295 6.49 0.43 -6.25
CA TYR A 295 5.19 0.72 -5.66
C TYR A 295 5.35 1.24 -4.24
N LYS A 296 4.80 2.43 -3.99
CA LYS A 296 4.73 3.04 -2.67
C LYS A 296 3.31 2.95 -2.14
N LYS A 297 3.13 2.14 -1.10
CA LYS A 297 1.88 2.09 -0.33
C LYS A 297 1.71 3.37 0.48
N GLY A 298 0.55 3.61 1.03
CA GLY A 298 0.33 4.67 2.01
C GLY A 298 -1.03 5.35 1.87
N LEU A 299 -1.44 5.98 2.96
CA LEU A 299 -2.63 6.80 3.01
C LEU A 299 -2.26 8.28 2.94
N LYS A 300 -3.12 9.10 2.34
CA LYS A 300 -2.98 10.55 2.40
C LYS A 300 -3.22 11.01 3.84
N LEU A 301 -2.28 11.77 4.38
CA LEU A 301 -2.34 12.23 5.76
C LEU A 301 -2.59 13.73 5.80
N TYR A 302 -3.63 14.12 6.51
CA TYR A 302 -4.03 15.49 6.75
C TYR A 302 -3.92 15.85 8.23
N CYS A 303 -3.67 17.11 8.50
CA CYS A 303 -3.77 17.72 9.81
C CYS A 303 -4.53 19.04 9.68
N ASN A 304 -5.71 19.13 10.29
CA ASN A 304 -6.60 20.29 10.21
C ASN A 304 -6.88 20.77 8.77
N GLY A 305 -7.14 19.83 7.85
CA GLY A 305 -7.46 20.13 6.45
C GLY A 305 -6.26 20.48 5.57
N VAL A 306 -5.05 20.43 6.09
CA VAL A 306 -3.79 20.62 5.34
C VAL A 306 -3.15 19.27 5.08
N MET A 307 -2.79 18.99 3.82
CA MET A 307 -2.08 17.76 3.46
C MET A 307 -0.65 17.81 3.97
N ILE A 308 -0.27 16.78 4.74
CA ILE A 308 1.05 16.62 5.33
C ILE A 308 1.88 15.65 4.46
N MET A 309 1.29 14.51 4.09
CA MET A 309 1.93 13.49 3.28
C MET A 309 0.92 12.89 2.30
N GLU A 310 1.31 12.78 1.03
CA GLU A 310 0.48 12.13 0.02
C GLU A 310 0.44 10.60 0.20
N LYS A 311 1.54 10.01 0.66
CA LYS A 311 1.68 8.58 0.93
C LYS A 311 2.39 8.36 2.26
N CYS A 312 1.65 8.26 3.36
CA CYS A 312 2.19 7.90 4.65
C CYS A 312 2.26 6.36 4.76
N GLU A 313 3.45 5.82 4.49
CA GLU A 313 3.69 4.37 4.46
C GLU A 313 3.53 3.70 5.85
N ASP A 314 3.83 4.44 6.91
CA ASP A 314 3.78 3.96 8.30
C ASP A 314 2.37 3.66 8.82
N LEU A 315 1.32 4.14 8.13
CA LEU A 315 -0.07 3.93 8.52
C LEU A 315 -0.63 2.57 8.13
N LEU A 316 0.02 1.85 7.20
CA LEU A 316 -0.45 0.55 6.73
C LEU A 316 0.66 -0.49 6.76
N PRO A 317 0.38 -1.71 7.26
CA PRO A 317 1.27 -2.84 7.05
C PRO A 317 1.31 -3.21 5.56
N ASP A 318 2.37 -3.92 5.11
CA ASP A 318 2.56 -4.27 3.70
C ASP A 318 1.39 -5.09 3.14
N TYR A 319 0.86 -6.01 3.92
CA TYR A 319 -0.26 -6.87 3.51
C TYR A 319 -1.61 -6.14 3.35
N PHE A 320 -1.72 -4.90 3.82
CA PHE A 320 -2.84 -3.99 3.54
C PHE A 320 -2.44 -2.81 2.67
N GLY A 321 -1.27 -2.85 2.04
CA GLY A 321 -0.76 -1.81 1.16
C GLY A 321 -1.63 -1.49 -0.05
N PHE A 322 -2.62 -2.32 -0.35
CA PHE A 322 -3.63 -2.08 -1.40
C PHE A 322 -4.72 -1.09 -0.98
N VAL A 323 -4.89 -0.85 0.31
CA VAL A 323 -5.91 0.10 0.80
C VAL A 323 -5.48 1.52 0.45
N LYS A 324 -6.35 2.25 -0.21
CA LYS A 324 -6.23 3.68 -0.47
C LYS A 324 -7.09 4.47 0.50
N GLY A 325 -6.78 5.72 0.71
CA GLY A 325 -7.64 6.55 1.56
C GLY A 325 -6.94 7.73 2.19
N VAL A 326 -7.65 8.34 3.11
CA VAL A 326 -7.23 9.53 3.83
C VAL A 326 -7.34 9.32 5.34
N VAL A 327 -6.43 9.94 6.07
CA VAL A 327 -6.48 10.08 7.53
C VAL A 327 -6.29 11.55 7.85
N ASP A 328 -7.17 12.10 8.68
CA ASP A 328 -7.09 13.50 9.15
C ASP A 328 -7.13 13.54 10.66
N SER A 329 -6.08 14.04 11.29
CA SER A 329 -5.96 14.12 12.75
C SER A 329 -5.37 15.45 13.17
N SER A 330 -6.00 16.09 14.18
CA SER A 330 -5.48 17.28 14.82
C SER A 330 -4.41 16.97 15.89
N ASP A 331 -4.32 15.70 16.32
CA ASP A 331 -3.50 15.28 17.47
C ASP A 331 -2.09 14.83 17.07
N LEU A 332 -1.69 15.09 15.82
CA LEU A 332 -0.38 14.68 15.30
C LEU A 332 0.73 15.64 15.78
N ASP A 333 1.79 15.06 16.34
CA ASP A 333 3.04 15.77 16.58
C ASP A 333 3.83 15.87 15.26
N LEU A 334 3.70 17.00 14.58
CA LEU A 334 4.39 17.27 13.32
C LEU A 334 5.82 17.75 13.60
N ASN A 335 6.76 17.42 12.70
CA ASN A 335 8.06 18.08 12.68
C ASN A 335 7.94 19.52 12.10
N ILE A 336 9.04 20.27 12.17
CA ILE A 336 9.09 21.67 11.74
C ILE A 336 8.68 21.83 10.26
N SER A 337 9.12 20.93 9.38
CA SER A 337 8.79 20.99 7.94
C SER A 337 7.42 20.44 7.59
N ARG A 338 6.79 19.69 8.49
CA ARG A 338 5.57 18.91 8.21
C ARG A 338 5.70 17.94 7.03
N GLU A 339 6.91 17.67 6.55
CA GLU A 339 7.17 16.74 5.44
C GLU A 339 7.53 15.34 5.91
N ILE A 340 8.11 15.23 7.10
CA ILE A 340 8.54 13.97 7.69
C ILE A 340 7.85 13.81 9.04
N LEU A 341 6.99 12.82 9.15
CA LEU A 341 6.52 12.34 10.44
C LEU A 341 7.65 11.50 11.05
N GLN A 342 8.14 11.91 12.18
CA GLN A 342 8.86 10.96 13.03
C GLN A 342 7.87 9.85 13.39
N GLN A 343 8.34 8.60 13.51
CA GLN A 343 7.51 7.47 13.99
C GLN A 343 7.08 7.74 15.43
N THR A 344 6.13 8.65 15.57
CA THR A 344 5.61 9.09 16.86
C THR A 344 4.70 8.02 17.43
N ARG A 345 4.48 8.08 18.73
CA ARG A 345 3.53 7.20 19.42
C ARG A 345 2.12 7.32 18.80
N GLN A 346 1.75 8.53 18.36
CA GLN A 346 0.47 8.82 17.73
C GLN A 346 0.31 8.10 16.39
N VAL A 347 1.30 8.16 15.50
CA VAL A 347 1.27 7.48 14.20
C VAL A 347 1.13 5.97 14.39
N LYS A 348 1.87 5.37 15.33
CA LYS A 348 1.74 3.94 15.66
C LYS A 348 0.37 3.58 16.22
N ALA A 349 -0.23 4.45 17.03
CA ALA A 349 -1.58 4.23 17.57
C ALA A 349 -2.64 4.28 16.45
N ILE A 350 -2.53 5.25 15.53
CA ILE A 350 -3.41 5.34 14.35
C ILE A 350 -3.24 4.10 13.48
N ALA A 351 -2.01 3.70 13.14
CA ALA A 351 -1.72 2.52 12.31
C ALA A 351 -2.34 1.25 12.90
N SER A 352 -2.16 1.00 14.21
CA SER A 352 -2.76 -0.15 14.89
C SER A 352 -4.29 -0.11 14.90
N SER A 353 -4.88 1.08 15.02
CA SER A 353 -6.34 1.26 14.97
C SER A 353 -6.87 1.02 13.55
N LEU A 354 -6.19 1.52 12.52
CA LEU A 354 -6.53 1.30 11.10
C LEU A 354 -6.43 -0.18 10.73
N GLU A 355 -5.36 -0.87 11.15
CA GLU A 355 -5.18 -2.30 10.92
C GLU A 355 -6.36 -3.11 11.47
N LYS A 356 -6.78 -2.83 12.72
CA LYS A 356 -7.96 -3.48 13.34
C LYS A 356 -9.24 -3.15 12.58
N LYS A 357 -9.40 -1.91 12.13
CA LYS A 357 -10.58 -1.47 11.37
C LYS A 357 -10.67 -2.18 10.03
N ILE A 358 -9.57 -2.23 9.27
CA ILE A 358 -9.50 -2.94 7.98
C ILE A 358 -9.79 -4.43 8.20
N SER A 359 -9.12 -5.06 9.18
CA SER A 359 -9.34 -6.47 9.55
C SER A 359 -10.81 -6.76 9.87
N SER A 360 -11.47 -5.89 10.64
CA SER A 360 -12.90 -6.03 10.96
C SER A 360 -13.80 -5.94 9.72
N GLU A 361 -13.48 -5.03 8.78
CA GLU A 361 -14.26 -4.89 7.55
C GLU A 361 -14.05 -6.09 6.60
N LEU A 362 -12.82 -6.61 6.49
CA LEU A 362 -12.54 -7.84 5.74
C LEU A 362 -13.31 -9.04 6.33
N LYS A 363 -13.34 -9.17 7.65
CA LYS A 363 -14.13 -10.22 8.31
C LYS A 363 -15.62 -10.10 7.99
N LYS A 364 -16.19 -8.90 8.05
CA LYS A 364 -17.59 -8.67 7.65
C LYS A 364 -17.84 -9.02 6.18
N MET A 365 -16.90 -8.72 5.28
CA MET A 365 -17.02 -9.11 3.88
C MET A 365 -17.03 -10.64 3.72
N ILE A 366 -16.16 -11.37 4.45
CA ILE A 366 -16.16 -12.83 4.45
C ILE A 366 -17.51 -13.40 4.90
N GLU A 367 -18.11 -12.80 5.93
CA GLU A 367 -19.36 -13.28 6.56
C GLU A 367 -20.62 -12.89 5.79
N SER A 368 -20.66 -11.67 5.22
CA SER A 368 -21.91 -11.06 4.72
C SER A 368 -21.86 -10.64 3.24
N ASP A 369 -20.67 -10.53 2.64
CA ASP A 369 -20.49 -10.08 1.25
C ASP A 369 -19.33 -10.85 0.58
N ARG A 370 -19.50 -12.16 0.54
CA ARG A 370 -18.49 -13.12 0.10
C ARG A 370 -18.01 -12.86 -1.33
N GLU A 371 -18.91 -12.49 -2.22
CA GLU A 371 -18.58 -12.23 -3.62
C GLU A 371 -17.58 -11.07 -3.75
N THR A 372 -17.82 -9.98 -3.02
CA THR A 372 -16.91 -8.83 -2.99
C THR A 372 -15.56 -9.20 -2.36
N TYR A 373 -15.57 -10.03 -1.31
CA TYR A 373 -14.32 -10.52 -0.70
C TYR A 373 -13.51 -11.39 -1.67
N GLU A 374 -14.15 -12.29 -2.41
CA GLU A 374 -13.48 -13.13 -3.41
C GLU A 374 -12.87 -12.30 -4.55
N LYS A 375 -13.55 -11.23 -4.99
CA LYS A 375 -13.02 -10.28 -5.97
C LYS A 375 -11.77 -9.57 -5.42
N MET A 376 -11.83 -9.07 -4.19
CA MET A 376 -10.69 -8.45 -3.51
C MET A 376 -9.52 -9.44 -3.37
N PHE A 377 -9.80 -10.67 -2.91
CA PHE A 377 -8.74 -11.66 -2.69
C PHE A 377 -8.06 -12.12 -3.98
N LYS A 378 -8.78 -12.17 -5.11
CA LYS A 378 -8.16 -12.45 -6.42
C LYS A 378 -7.11 -11.42 -6.84
N GLU A 379 -7.30 -10.16 -6.48
CA GLU A 379 -6.38 -9.07 -6.81
C GLU A 379 -5.26 -8.89 -5.77
N PHE A 380 -5.60 -9.03 -4.48
CA PHE A 380 -4.71 -8.64 -3.37
C PHE A 380 -4.36 -9.79 -2.41
N GLY A 381 -4.91 -10.97 -2.63
CA GLY A 381 -4.70 -12.12 -1.73
C GLY A 381 -3.24 -12.53 -1.57
N LEU A 382 -2.44 -12.33 -2.62
CA LEU A 382 -0.99 -12.58 -2.58
C LEU A 382 -0.30 -11.68 -1.53
N ALA A 383 -0.70 -10.42 -1.39
CA ALA A 383 -0.16 -9.53 -0.36
C ALA A 383 -0.49 -10.02 1.06
N ILE A 384 -1.71 -10.53 1.28
CA ILE A 384 -2.12 -11.10 2.57
C ILE A 384 -1.33 -12.38 2.88
N LYS A 385 -1.12 -13.24 1.89
CA LYS A 385 -0.27 -14.45 2.00
C LYS A 385 1.17 -14.09 2.35
N PHE A 386 1.73 -13.09 1.68
CA PHE A 386 3.06 -12.56 2.01
C PHE A 386 3.13 -11.96 3.42
N GLY A 387 2.03 -11.39 3.94
CA GLY A 387 1.96 -10.92 5.32
C GLY A 387 2.14 -12.00 6.36
N VAL A 388 1.75 -13.25 6.06
CA VAL A 388 2.03 -14.41 6.92
C VAL A 388 3.50 -14.85 6.80
N TYR A 389 4.05 -14.78 5.58
CA TYR A 389 5.41 -15.26 5.29
C TYR A 389 6.50 -14.30 5.76
N SER A 390 6.35 -13.00 5.53
CA SER A 390 7.42 -11.99 5.62
C SER A 390 7.97 -11.75 7.03
N ASP A 391 7.18 -12.02 8.08
CA ASP A 391 7.56 -11.83 9.49
C ASP A 391 7.74 -13.16 10.24
N PHE A 392 8.02 -14.24 9.51
CA PHE A 392 8.18 -15.59 10.05
C PHE A 392 6.98 -16.06 10.89
N GLY A 393 5.78 -15.60 10.51
CA GLY A 393 4.53 -16.04 11.12
C GLY A 393 4.16 -15.33 12.43
N MET A 394 4.82 -14.23 12.81
CA MET A 394 4.41 -13.46 13.99
C MET A 394 2.96 -12.97 13.92
N ARG A 395 2.44 -12.77 12.71
CA ARG A 395 1.05 -12.32 12.45
C ARG A 395 0.13 -13.42 11.92
N LYS A 396 0.56 -14.68 11.91
CA LYS A 396 -0.22 -15.78 11.36
C LYS A 396 -1.62 -15.89 11.99
N GLU A 397 -1.73 -15.74 13.30
CA GLU A 397 -3.02 -15.81 14.01
C GLU A 397 -3.99 -14.67 13.62
N GLN A 398 -3.46 -13.52 13.21
CA GLN A 398 -4.26 -12.38 12.77
C GLN A 398 -4.73 -12.53 11.33
N LEU A 399 -3.94 -13.22 10.48
CA LEU A 399 -4.15 -13.27 9.04
C LEU A 399 -4.75 -14.59 8.53
N LYS A 400 -4.64 -15.69 9.28
CA LYS A 400 -5.06 -17.03 8.84
C LYS A 400 -6.52 -17.10 8.38
N ASP A 401 -7.42 -16.34 9.02
CA ASP A 401 -8.86 -16.36 8.70
C ASP A 401 -9.21 -15.59 7.42
N TYR A 402 -8.28 -14.78 6.90
CA TYR A 402 -8.43 -14.04 5.64
C TYR A 402 -7.91 -14.81 4.42
N LEU A 403 -7.20 -15.91 4.63
CA LEU A 403 -6.61 -16.67 3.54
C LEU A 403 -7.67 -17.49 2.79
N MET A 404 -7.51 -17.53 1.47
CA MET A 404 -8.31 -18.39 0.60
C MET A 404 -7.41 -19.21 -0.31
N PHE A 405 -7.85 -20.43 -0.54
CA PHE A 405 -7.21 -21.36 -1.47
C PHE A 405 -8.26 -21.99 -2.39
N TYR A 406 -7.85 -22.46 -3.54
CA TYR A 406 -8.76 -23.08 -4.48
C TYR A 406 -9.11 -24.50 -4.05
N SER A 407 -10.39 -24.82 -3.99
CA SER A 407 -10.90 -26.12 -3.58
C SER A 407 -11.09 -27.04 -4.77
N SER A 408 -10.59 -28.27 -4.68
CA SER A 408 -10.79 -29.32 -5.68
C SER A 408 -12.25 -29.75 -5.86
N LYS A 409 -13.05 -29.68 -4.79
CA LYS A 409 -14.47 -30.07 -4.81
C LYS A 409 -15.39 -28.94 -5.24
N LYS A 410 -15.10 -27.72 -4.76
CA LYS A 410 -15.96 -26.54 -5.00
C LYS A 410 -15.61 -25.81 -6.29
N GLU A 411 -14.46 -26.11 -6.86
CA GLU A 411 -13.91 -25.45 -8.06
C GLU A 411 -13.88 -23.93 -7.95
N LYS A 412 -13.65 -23.43 -6.72
CA LYS A 412 -13.55 -21.99 -6.37
C LYS A 412 -12.69 -21.77 -5.16
N LEU A 413 -12.41 -20.50 -4.87
CA LEU A 413 -11.71 -20.10 -3.66
C LEU A 413 -12.57 -20.35 -2.41
N VAL A 414 -11.98 -20.97 -1.37
CA VAL A 414 -12.60 -21.20 -0.07
C VAL A 414 -11.67 -20.71 1.04
N THR A 415 -12.23 -20.30 2.17
CA THR A 415 -11.42 -20.03 3.37
C THR A 415 -11.03 -21.34 4.06
N LEU A 416 -10.02 -21.28 4.93
CA LEU A 416 -9.66 -22.43 5.75
C LEU A 416 -10.81 -22.86 6.67
N SER A 417 -11.60 -21.90 7.17
CA SER A 417 -12.80 -22.18 7.97
C SER A 417 -13.87 -22.94 7.18
N ASP A 418 -14.10 -22.59 5.91
CA ASP A 418 -15.06 -23.31 5.07
C ASP A 418 -14.60 -24.73 4.80
N TYR A 419 -13.30 -24.91 4.53
CA TYR A 419 -12.71 -26.22 4.31
C TYR A 419 -12.87 -27.14 5.54
N VAL A 420 -12.45 -26.67 6.72
CA VAL A 420 -12.49 -27.47 7.96
C VAL A 420 -13.90 -27.84 8.37
N LYS A 421 -14.88 -26.94 8.18
CA LYS A 421 -16.30 -27.22 8.49
C LYS A 421 -16.90 -28.34 7.64
N GLU A 422 -16.39 -28.56 6.43
CA GLU A 422 -16.92 -29.56 5.49
C GLU A 422 -16.06 -30.80 5.40
N MET A 423 -14.98 -30.89 6.21
CA MET A 423 -14.14 -32.08 6.27
C MET A 423 -14.95 -33.29 6.71
N PRO A 424 -14.81 -34.46 6.04
CA PRO A 424 -15.33 -35.74 6.56
C PRO A 424 -14.76 -36.07 7.94
N GLU A 425 -15.52 -36.80 8.77
CA GLU A 425 -15.11 -37.14 10.14
C GLU A 425 -13.80 -37.98 10.19
N ASP A 426 -13.55 -38.77 9.16
CA ASP A 426 -12.35 -39.60 9.02
C ASP A 426 -11.14 -38.85 8.49
N GLN A 427 -11.33 -37.61 7.93
CA GLN A 427 -10.26 -36.75 7.47
C GLN A 427 -9.62 -36.02 8.65
N LYS A 428 -8.33 -36.29 8.93
CA LYS A 428 -7.61 -35.71 10.07
C LYS A 428 -6.81 -34.47 9.74
N GLU A 429 -6.44 -34.31 8.48
CA GLU A 429 -5.48 -33.28 8.00
C GLU A 429 -6.09 -32.42 6.89
N ILE A 430 -5.58 -31.21 6.74
CA ILE A 430 -5.88 -30.31 5.63
C ILE A 430 -4.95 -30.68 4.48
N TYR A 431 -5.50 -31.33 3.46
CA TYR A 431 -4.71 -31.75 2.30
C TYR A 431 -4.51 -30.63 1.31
N TYR A 432 -3.29 -30.52 0.79
CA TYR A 432 -2.96 -29.58 -0.27
C TYR A 432 -2.06 -30.22 -1.35
N ALA A 433 -2.12 -29.68 -2.55
CA ALA A 433 -1.24 -30.02 -3.67
C ALA A 433 -0.75 -28.72 -4.35
N CYS A 434 0.52 -28.69 -4.72
CA CYS A 434 1.17 -27.52 -5.33
C CYS A 434 1.37 -27.71 -6.84
N GLY A 435 1.39 -26.61 -7.61
CA GLY A 435 1.73 -26.65 -9.01
C GLY A 435 1.44 -25.33 -9.71
N GLU A 436 1.86 -25.19 -10.97
CA GLU A 436 1.82 -23.94 -11.72
C GLU A 436 0.40 -23.45 -12.09
N SER A 437 -0.57 -24.37 -12.21
CA SER A 437 -1.97 -24.02 -12.46
C SER A 437 -2.92 -25.05 -11.85
N TYR A 438 -4.16 -24.64 -11.62
CA TYR A 438 -5.19 -25.54 -11.06
C TYR A 438 -5.42 -26.77 -11.95
N GLU A 439 -5.35 -26.62 -13.27
CA GLU A 439 -5.52 -27.72 -14.24
C GLU A 439 -4.37 -28.72 -14.19
N LYS A 440 -3.13 -28.24 -13.95
CA LYS A 440 -1.96 -29.14 -13.78
C LYS A 440 -2.03 -29.84 -12.43
N ILE A 441 -2.37 -29.12 -11.36
CA ILE A 441 -2.51 -29.70 -10.02
C ILE A 441 -3.57 -30.82 -10.04
N ALA A 442 -4.73 -30.60 -10.66
CA ALA A 442 -5.82 -31.58 -10.77
C ALA A 442 -5.43 -32.88 -11.45
N LYS A 443 -4.31 -32.92 -12.19
CA LYS A 443 -3.81 -34.11 -12.92
C LYS A 443 -2.64 -34.79 -12.21
N LEU A 444 -2.25 -34.35 -11.03
CA LEU A 444 -1.16 -34.98 -10.28
C LEU A 444 -1.58 -36.41 -9.82
N PRO A 445 -0.72 -37.41 -10.01
CA PRO A 445 -1.00 -38.79 -9.59
C PRO A 445 -1.40 -38.93 -8.12
N GLN A 446 -0.78 -38.15 -7.25
CA GLN A 446 -0.97 -38.18 -5.80
C GLN A 446 -2.38 -37.77 -5.37
N ILE A 447 -3.12 -37.07 -6.22
CA ILE A 447 -4.50 -36.61 -5.93
C ILE A 447 -5.52 -37.75 -6.10
N GLU A 448 -5.24 -38.75 -6.94
CA GLU A 448 -6.20 -39.81 -7.28
C GLU A 448 -6.80 -40.50 -6.05
N LYS A 449 -5.95 -40.90 -5.10
CA LYS A 449 -6.38 -41.62 -3.90
C LYS A 449 -7.14 -40.73 -2.89
N ALA A 450 -6.71 -39.51 -2.71
CA ALA A 450 -7.44 -38.55 -1.88
C ALA A 450 -8.85 -38.32 -2.42
N THR A 451 -8.97 -38.17 -3.74
CA THR A 451 -10.25 -37.99 -4.43
C THR A 451 -11.15 -39.22 -4.30
N GLU A 452 -10.61 -40.45 -4.42
CA GLU A 452 -11.37 -41.68 -4.20
C GLU A 452 -11.95 -41.79 -2.78
N LYS A 453 -11.21 -41.32 -1.78
CA LYS A 453 -11.69 -41.24 -0.39
C LYS A 453 -12.70 -40.12 -0.19
N GLY A 454 -12.95 -39.32 -1.22
CA GLY A 454 -13.85 -38.18 -1.13
C GLY A 454 -13.26 -37.02 -0.33
N TYR A 455 -11.95 -36.94 -0.14
CA TYR A 455 -11.32 -35.82 0.54
C TYR A 455 -11.24 -34.59 -0.36
N GLU A 456 -11.39 -33.42 0.20
CA GLU A 456 -11.17 -32.13 -0.45
C GLU A 456 -9.69 -31.79 -0.40
N ILE A 457 -9.15 -31.25 -1.49
CA ILE A 457 -7.74 -30.85 -1.61
C ILE A 457 -7.68 -29.37 -1.95
N LEU A 458 -6.85 -28.63 -1.23
CA LEU A 458 -6.54 -27.24 -1.55
C LEU A 458 -5.45 -27.19 -2.61
N TYR A 459 -5.69 -26.45 -3.70
CA TYR A 459 -4.72 -26.27 -4.78
C TYR A 459 -3.91 -25.00 -4.52
N PHE A 460 -2.62 -25.16 -4.35
CA PHE A 460 -1.65 -24.13 -4.09
C PHE A 460 -0.94 -23.74 -5.40
N LYS A 461 -1.36 -22.62 -5.96
CA LYS A 461 -0.83 -22.11 -7.24
C LYS A 461 0.23 -21.04 -7.04
N ASP A 462 0.14 -20.25 -5.98
CA ASP A 462 1.07 -19.16 -5.75
C ASP A 462 2.34 -19.68 -5.05
N ASN A 463 3.51 -19.24 -5.48
CA ASN A 463 4.81 -19.71 -4.99
C ASN A 463 4.96 -19.60 -3.46
N VAL A 464 4.20 -18.72 -2.80
CA VAL A 464 4.22 -18.53 -1.35
C VAL A 464 3.31 -19.51 -0.60
N ASP A 465 2.37 -20.17 -1.27
CA ASP A 465 1.29 -20.95 -0.63
C ASP A 465 1.82 -22.06 0.29
N GLU A 466 2.79 -22.85 -0.18
CA GLU A 466 3.35 -23.92 0.62
C GLU A 466 4.14 -23.40 1.83
N PHE A 467 4.85 -22.28 1.66
CA PHE A 467 5.55 -21.62 2.78
C PHE A 467 4.56 -21.11 3.83
N VAL A 468 3.43 -20.55 3.39
CA VAL A 468 2.34 -20.13 4.29
C VAL A 468 1.78 -21.31 5.05
N ALA A 469 1.49 -22.44 4.39
CA ALA A 469 0.98 -23.64 5.05
C ALA A 469 1.98 -24.19 6.09
N LYS A 470 3.27 -24.23 5.78
CA LYS A 470 4.32 -24.65 6.72
C LYS A 470 4.47 -23.69 7.92
N ILE A 471 4.31 -22.39 7.72
CA ILE A 471 4.35 -21.40 8.80
C ILE A 471 3.10 -21.49 9.68
N LEU A 472 1.93 -21.69 9.08
CA LEU A 472 0.69 -21.90 9.83
C LEU A 472 0.76 -23.18 10.65
N ASP A 473 1.34 -24.24 10.10
CA ASP A 473 1.44 -25.60 10.63
C ASP A 473 0.06 -26.28 10.77
N GLU A 474 -0.90 -25.60 11.43
CA GLU A 474 -2.26 -26.11 11.63
C GLU A 474 -3.31 -24.99 11.52
N TYR A 475 -4.56 -25.38 11.28
CA TYR A 475 -5.74 -24.54 11.39
C TYR A 475 -6.85 -25.29 12.10
N ASP A 476 -7.39 -24.72 13.18
CA ASP A 476 -8.42 -25.34 14.04
C ASP A 476 -8.08 -26.78 14.48
N GLY A 477 -6.80 -26.98 14.89
CA GLY A 477 -6.27 -28.28 15.34
C GLY A 477 -6.06 -29.30 14.22
N LYS A 478 -6.19 -28.93 12.95
CA LYS A 478 -5.94 -29.77 11.79
C LYS A 478 -4.63 -29.34 11.11
N LYS A 479 -3.67 -30.25 11.00
CA LYS A 479 -2.37 -29.98 10.37
C LYS A 479 -2.48 -29.93 8.86
N PHE A 480 -1.67 -29.09 8.24
CA PHE A 480 -1.48 -29.11 6.79
C PHE A 480 -0.63 -30.31 6.38
N LYS A 481 -1.05 -30.98 5.30
CA LYS A 481 -0.35 -32.15 4.76
C LYS A 481 -0.35 -32.12 3.24
N SER A 482 0.82 -32.17 2.62
CA SER A 482 0.91 -32.37 1.17
C SER A 482 0.38 -33.72 0.78
N VAL A 483 -0.40 -33.79 -0.31
CA VAL A 483 -0.88 -35.08 -0.86
C VAL A 483 0.27 -36.00 -1.28
N SER A 484 1.43 -35.44 -1.62
CA SER A 484 2.65 -36.22 -1.95
C SER A 484 3.28 -36.87 -0.73
N GLU A 485 3.04 -36.34 0.48
CA GLU A 485 3.56 -36.87 1.75
C GLU A 485 2.54 -37.72 2.50
N ALA A 486 1.25 -37.61 2.14
CA ALA A 486 0.18 -38.33 2.81
C ALA A 486 0.22 -39.82 2.51
N ASP A 487 -0.10 -40.63 3.53
CA ASP A 487 -0.31 -42.06 3.38
C ASP A 487 -1.83 -42.37 3.42
N PHE A 488 -2.43 -42.50 2.25
CA PHE A 488 -3.85 -42.82 2.14
C PHE A 488 -4.19 -44.31 2.41
N THR A 489 -3.21 -45.14 2.77
CA THR A 489 -3.43 -46.52 3.22
C THR A 489 -3.60 -46.60 4.74
N GLU A 490 -3.40 -45.50 5.50
CA GLU A 490 -3.62 -45.45 6.93
C GLU A 490 -5.04 -45.91 7.30
N GLY A 491 -5.11 -46.83 8.30
CA GLY A 491 -6.36 -47.45 8.75
C GLY A 491 -6.74 -48.74 8.00
N ASN A 492 -6.00 -49.15 6.95
CA ASN A 492 -6.17 -50.42 6.27
C ASN A 492 -4.95 -51.31 6.50
N GLU A 493 -4.96 -52.03 7.61
CA GLU A 493 -3.86 -52.92 8.04
C GLU A 493 -3.56 -54.03 7.00
N GLU A 494 -4.57 -54.49 6.28
CA GLU A 494 -4.43 -55.48 5.21
C GLU A 494 -3.67 -54.91 3.99
N ALA A 495 -4.00 -53.67 3.60
CA ALA A 495 -3.31 -53.00 2.53
C ALA A 495 -1.84 -52.65 2.87
N LYS A 496 -1.56 -52.31 4.14
CA LYS A 496 -0.19 -52.05 4.60
C LYS A 496 0.64 -53.32 4.58
N LYS A 497 0.09 -54.40 5.10
CA LYS A 497 0.76 -55.72 5.13
C LYS A 497 1.06 -56.22 3.71
N ASP A 498 0.11 -56.14 2.80
CA ASP A 498 0.31 -56.49 1.38
C ASP A 498 1.40 -55.63 0.73
N LEU A 499 1.44 -54.33 1.04
CA LEU A 499 2.47 -53.43 0.52
C LEU A 499 3.87 -53.75 1.08
N GLU A 500 3.96 -54.10 2.37
CA GLU A 500 5.21 -54.53 3.01
C GLU A 500 5.72 -55.83 2.40
N GLU A 501 4.83 -56.82 2.22
CA GLU A 501 5.16 -58.11 1.58
C GLU A 501 5.63 -57.91 0.13
N LYS A 502 4.96 -57.02 -0.64
CA LYS A 502 5.38 -56.67 -2.00
C LYS A 502 6.74 -55.93 -2.04
N ASN A 503 6.97 -54.94 -1.17
CA ASN A 503 8.26 -54.27 -1.05
C ASN A 503 9.40 -55.25 -0.73
N GLN A 504 9.15 -56.24 0.14
CA GLN A 504 10.11 -57.27 0.46
C GLN A 504 10.38 -58.19 -0.77
N ALA A 505 9.34 -58.58 -1.48
CA ALA A 505 9.43 -59.45 -2.66
C ALA A 505 10.10 -58.78 -3.88
N TYR A 506 10.10 -57.43 -3.95
CA TYR A 506 10.71 -56.64 -5.00
C TYR A 506 12.01 -55.98 -4.57
N LYS A 507 12.49 -56.22 -3.36
CA LYS A 507 13.64 -55.51 -2.77
C LYS A 507 14.86 -55.42 -3.71
N GLU A 508 15.29 -56.56 -4.27
CA GLU A 508 16.45 -56.62 -5.15
C GLU A 508 16.27 -55.79 -6.44
N VAL A 509 15.04 -55.76 -6.96
CA VAL A 509 14.68 -54.97 -8.14
C VAL A 509 14.71 -53.46 -7.83
N LEU A 510 14.13 -53.08 -6.68
CA LEU A 510 14.11 -51.68 -6.23
C LEU A 510 15.51 -51.17 -5.91
N ASP A 511 16.35 -51.97 -5.23
CA ASP A 511 17.74 -51.63 -4.94
C ASP A 511 18.54 -51.46 -6.25
N PHE A 512 18.32 -52.31 -7.26
CA PHE A 512 18.97 -52.18 -8.57
C PHE A 512 18.52 -50.92 -9.33
N VAL A 513 17.24 -50.58 -9.32
CA VAL A 513 16.71 -49.35 -9.91
C VAL A 513 17.32 -48.14 -9.23
N LYS A 514 17.41 -48.13 -7.90
CA LYS A 514 18.05 -47.08 -7.12
C LYS A 514 19.54 -46.93 -7.47
N GLU A 515 20.31 -48.02 -7.52
CA GLU A 515 21.71 -48.01 -7.93
C GLU A 515 21.88 -47.44 -9.36
N SER A 516 20.96 -47.80 -10.28
CA SER A 516 20.97 -47.32 -11.65
C SER A 516 20.70 -45.81 -11.79
N LEU A 517 19.91 -45.22 -10.88
CA LEU A 517 19.62 -43.81 -10.80
C LEU A 517 20.66 -43.02 -9.99
N GLY A 518 21.46 -43.69 -9.13
CA GLY A 518 22.50 -43.08 -8.32
C GLY A 518 21.97 -41.93 -7.43
N ASP A 519 22.67 -40.81 -7.39
CA ASP A 519 22.34 -39.64 -6.54
C ASP A 519 21.08 -38.88 -6.97
N ARG A 520 20.38 -39.34 -8.03
CA ARG A 520 19.13 -38.72 -8.49
C ARG A 520 17.97 -38.96 -7.54
N VAL A 521 17.99 -40.11 -6.82
CA VAL A 521 16.98 -40.50 -5.86
C VAL A 521 17.59 -41.00 -4.57
N LYS A 522 16.96 -40.70 -3.44
CA LYS A 522 17.34 -41.20 -2.13
C LYS A 522 16.89 -42.66 -1.92
N ASP A 523 15.74 -42.98 -2.50
CA ASP A 523 15.17 -44.32 -2.42
C ASP A 523 14.21 -44.63 -3.59
N VAL A 524 13.89 -45.89 -3.77
CA VAL A 524 12.86 -46.37 -4.72
C VAL A 524 11.97 -47.36 -3.96
N VAL A 525 10.66 -47.12 -3.95
CA VAL A 525 9.71 -47.89 -3.19
C VAL A 525 8.46 -48.22 -4.00
N LEU A 526 7.76 -49.28 -3.63
CA LEU A 526 6.41 -49.52 -4.12
C LEU A 526 5.40 -48.70 -3.30
N SER A 527 4.40 -48.15 -3.98
CA SER A 527 3.33 -47.38 -3.38
C SER A 527 1.96 -47.85 -3.84
N LYS A 528 0.97 -47.76 -2.98
CA LYS A 528 -0.45 -47.94 -3.29
C LYS A 528 -1.21 -46.62 -3.37
N ASN A 529 -0.52 -45.49 -3.25
CA ASN A 529 -1.13 -44.17 -3.42
C ASN A 529 -1.41 -43.81 -4.88
N LEU A 530 -0.80 -44.55 -5.81
CA LEU A 530 -1.01 -44.39 -7.27
C LEU A 530 -2.08 -45.34 -7.77
N LYS A 531 -2.88 -44.91 -8.74
CA LYS A 531 -3.91 -45.73 -9.41
C LYS A 531 -3.60 -45.91 -10.89
N THR A 532 -3.63 -44.86 -11.64
CA THR A 532 -3.48 -44.88 -13.10
C THR A 532 -2.03 -44.75 -13.54
N TYR A 533 -1.25 -43.94 -12.84
CA TYR A 533 0.13 -43.66 -13.20
C TYR A 533 1.11 -44.74 -12.71
N PRO A 534 2.16 -45.04 -13.52
CA PRO A 534 3.16 -46.03 -13.15
C PRO A 534 4.12 -45.56 -12.04
N VAL A 535 4.36 -44.21 -11.99
CA VAL A 535 5.35 -43.61 -11.12
C VAL A 535 4.93 -42.23 -10.64
N CYS A 536 5.48 -41.77 -9.52
CA CYS A 536 5.56 -40.38 -9.10
C CYS A 536 6.83 -40.12 -8.29
N LEU A 537 7.13 -38.85 -8.04
CA LEU A 537 8.17 -38.44 -7.08
C LEU A 537 7.53 -37.99 -5.78
N LYS A 538 8.24 -38.28 -4.69
CA LYS A 538 7.93 -37.82 -3.34
C LYS A 538 9.16 -37.17 -2.73
N ALA A 539 9.00 -36.07 -2.00
CA ALA A 539 10.07 -35.51 -1.20
C ALA A 539 10.27 -36.34 0.08
N ALA A 540 11.53 -36.54 0.49
CA ALA A 540 11.90 -37.32 1.66
C ALA A 540 12.60 -36.47 2.74
N GLY A 541 12.40 -35.15 2.75
CA GLY A 541 13.05 -34.22 3.67
C GLY A 541 12.17 -33.01 3.96
N GLU A 542 12.75 -32.00 4.60
CA GLU A 542 12.05 -30.77 4.94
C GLU A 542 11.74 -29.88 3.72
N ILE A 543 12.52 -30.05 2.65
CA ILE A 543 12.36 -29.30 1.40
C ILE A 543 11.48 -30.11 0.44
N SER A 544 10.33 -29.58 0.07
CA SER A 544 9.47 -30.19 -0.93
C SER A 544 10.02 -29.94 -2.36
N ILE A 545 9.50 -30.71 -3.34
CA ILE A 545 9.83 -30.52 -4.76
C ILE A 545 9.42 -29.11 -5.23
N GLU A 546 8.29 -28.60 -4.74
CA GLU A 546 7.83 -27.25 -5.08
C GLU A 546 8.73 -26.18 -4.46
N MET A 547 9.13 -26.34 -3.20
CA MET A 547 10.11 -25.43 -2.57
C MET A 547 11.44 -25.43 -3.31
N GLU A 548 11.93 -26.57 -3.78
CA GLU A 548 13.13 -26.65 -4.65
C GLU A 548 12.97 -25.75 -5.89
N LYS A 549 11.83 -25.84 -6.58
CA LYS A 549 11.54 -25.03 -7.78
C LYS A 549 11.52 -23.53 -7.46
N VAL A 550 10.78 -23.14 -6.42
CA VAL A 550 10.63 -21.74 -6.02
C VAL A 550 11.97 -21.15 -5.60
N LEU A 551 12.71 -21.81 -4.71
CA LEU A 551 13.99 -21.31 -4.20
C LEU A 551 15.04 -21.19 -5.30
N ASN A 552 15.08 -22.14 -6.26
CA ASN A 552 15.99 -22.08 -7.39
C ASN A 552 15.59 -21.06 -8.47
N SER A 553 14.36 -20.60 -8.49
CA SER A 553 13.88 -19.53 -9.40
C SER A 553 14.19 -18.11 -8.89
N MET A 554 14.62 -17.96 -7.65
CA MET A 554 14.93 -16.66 -7.07
C MET A 554 16.18 -16.04 -7.71
N PRO A 555 16.20 -14.73 -8.03
CA PRO A 555 17.31 -14.09 -8.75
C PRO A 555 18.69 -14.17 -8.08
N ASN A 556 18.75 -14.40 -6.77
CA ASN A 556 19.99 -14.46 -5.98
C ASN A 556 20.21 -15.84 -5.33
N ALA A 557 19.68 -16.92 -5.93
CA ALA A 557 19.91 -18.27 -5.41
C ALA A 557 21.41 -18.63 -5.53
N GLU A 558 22.16 -18.54 -4.42
CA GLU A 558 23.52 -19.05 -4.30
C GLU A 558 23.49 -20.58 -4.13
N GLY A 559 23.71 -21.29 -5.23
CA GLY A 559 23.72 -22.75 -5.26
C GLY A 559 22.34 -23.35 -5.60
N LYS A 560 22.37 -24.57 -6.16
CA LYS A 560 21.13 -25.32 -6.45
C LYS A 560 20.70 -26.07 -5.19
N ILE A 561 19.59 -25.62 -4.62
CA ILE A 561 18.91 -26.36 -3.55
C ILE A 561 18.25 -27.58 -4.18
N LYS A 562 18.45 -28.77 -3.60
CA LYS A 562 17.85 -30.02 -4.07
C LYS A 562 17.02 -30.63 -2.93
N ALA A 563 15.79 -31.02 -3.24
CA ALA A 563 15.00 -31.88 -2.39
C ALA A 563 15.48 -33.33 -2.49
N ASP A 564 15.53 -34.04 -1.37
CA ASP A 564 15.72 -35.48 -1.38
C ASP A 564 14.47 -36.13 -2.01
N LYS A 565 14.66 -36.87 -3.11
CA LYS A 565 13.55 -37.45 -3.89
C LYS A 565 13.49 -38.96 -3.69
N VAL A 566 12.30 -39.48 -3.52
CA VAL A 566 11.99 -40.92 -3.55
C VAL A 566 11.14 -41.18 -4.77
N LEU A 567 11.54 -42.17 -5.58
CA LEU A 567 10.74 -42.63 -6.70
C LEU A 567 9.73 -43.68 -6.20
N GLU A 568 8.44 -43.35 -6.28
CA GLU A 568 7.37 -44.30 -5.98
C GLU A 568 6.90 -44.97 -7.25
N LEU A 569 6.93 -46.32 -7.24
CA LEU A 569 6.40 -47.16 -8.31
C LEU A 569 5.03 -47.69 -7.87
N ASN A 570 4.06 -47.65 -8.80
CA ASN A 570 2.73 -48.20 -8.53
C ASN A 570 2.77 -49.71 -8.38
N ALA A 571 2.48 -50.21 -7.19
CA ALA A 571 2.57 -51.64 -6.80
C ALA A 571 1.67 -52.56 -7.65
N ASP A 572 0.60 -52.04 -8.25
CA ASP A 572 -0.41 -52.76 -9.00
C ASP A 572 -0.36 -52.49 -10.51
N HIS A 573 0.62 -51.71 -10.99
CA HIS A 573 0.77 -51.35 -12.38
C HIS A 573 1.62 -52.39 -13.17
N ASN A 574 1.27 -52.66 -14.42
CA ASN A 574 1.97 -53.64 -15.28
C ASN A 574 3.49 -53.34 -15.42
N VAL A 575 3.88 -52.07 -15.35
CA VAL A 575 5.30 -51.67 -15.43
C VAL A 575 6.08 -52.30 -14.29
N THR A 576 5.54 -52.36 -13.06
CA THR A 576 6.23 -52.94 -11.89
C THR A 576 6.51 -54.42 -12.09
N ALA A 577 5.56 -55.18 -12.63
CA ALA A 577 5.78 -56.56 -13.00
C ALA A 577 6.85 -56.72 -14.10
N LYS A 578 6.85 -55.78 -15.09
CA LYS A 578 7.86 -55.77 -16.15
C LYS A 578 9.27 -55.48 -15.64
N LEU A 579 9.43 -54.61 -14.66
CA LEU A 579 10.74 -54.34 -14.04
C LEU A 579 11.31 -55.62 -13.39
N LYS A 580 10.46 -56.46 -12.76
CA LYS A 580 10.89 -57.70 -12.17
C LYS A 580 11.33 -58.71 -13.23
N GLU A 581 10.57 -58.87 -14.31
CA GLU A 581 10.93 -59.71 -15.44
C GLU A 581 12.30 -59.27 -16.04
N LEU A 582 12.51 -57.96 -16.26
CA LEU A 582 13.75 -57.44 -16.78
C LEU A 582 14.95 -57.61 -15.83
N TYR A 583 14.74 -57.58 -14.56
CA TYR A 583 15.80 -57.85 -13.56
C TYR A 583 16.37 -59.27 -13.70
N GLU A 584 15.53 -60.21 -14.09
CA GLU A 584 15.92 -61.62 -14.28
C GLU A 584 16.48 -61.87 -15.70
N THR A 585 16.02 -61.09 -16.71
CA THR A 585 16.28 -61.39 -18.13
C THR A 585 17.24 -60.40 -18.82
N ASP A 586 17.17 -59.10 -18.51
CA ASP A 586 17.91 -58.04 -19.19
C ASP A 586 18.10 -56.79 -18.31
N LYS A 587 19.14 -56.81 -17.49
CA LYS A 587 19.48 -55.72 -16.56
C LYS A 587 19.86 -54.43 -17.27
N GLU A 588 20.44 -54.46 -18.47
CA GLU A 588 20.78 -53.25 -19.22
C GLU A 588 19.50 -52.54 -19.71
N LYS A 589 18.50 -53.33 -20.17
CA LYS A 589 17.19 -52.74 -20.51
C LYS A 589 16.47 -52.19 -19.26
N LEU A 590 16.62 -52.85 -18.10
CA LEU A 590 16.06 -52.36 -16.84
C LEU A 590 16.63 -50.99 -16.44
N LYS A 591 17.95 -50.74 -16.61
CA LYS A 591 18.54 -49.41 -16.37
C LYS A 591 17.87 -48.31 -17.23
N LYS A 592 17.59 -48.60 -18.50
CA LYS A 592 16.92 -47.67 -19.40
C LYS A 592 15.48 -47.41 -18.94
N TYR A 593 14.75 -48.42 -18.50
CA TYR A 593 13.42 -48.26 -17.90
C TYR A 593 13.49 -47.38 -16.64
N ALA A 594 14.49 -47.55 -15.78
CA ALA A 594 14.68 -46.74 -14.57
C ALA A 594 14.84 -45.26 -14.91
N VAL A 595 15.69 -44.92 -15.91
CA VAL A 595 15.87 -43.53 -16.40
C VAL A 595 14.57 -42.96 -16.97
N VAL A 596 13.87 -43.71 -17.83
CA VAL A 596 12.64 -43.24 -18.45
C VAL A 596 11.56 -42.98 -17.40
N LEU A 597 11.36 -43.89 -16.45
CA LEU A 597 10.37 -43.74 -15.39
C LEU A 597 10.69 -42.56 -14.46
N TYR A 598 11.96 -42.36 -14.12
CA TYR A 598 12.40 -41.23 -13.30
C TYR A 598 12.14 -39.90 -14.02
N GLU A 599 12.52 -39.77 -15.28
CA GLU A 599 12.30 -38.54 -16.03
C GLU A 599 10.81 -38.28 -16.31
N GLN A 600 9.99 -39.33 -16.49
CA GLN A 600 8.54 -39.17 -16.56
C GLN A 600 7.97 -38.65 -15.23
N ALA A 601 8.41 -39.15 -14.09
CA ALA A 601 7.98 -38.67 -12.80
C ALA A 601 8.39 -37.19 -12.56
N ARG A 602 9.58 -36.79 -13.06
CA ARG A 602 10.01 -35.38 -13.04
C ARG A 602 9.11 -34.48 -13.86
N LEU A 603 8.76 -34.91 -15.10
CA LEU A 603 7.86 -34.15 -15.97
C LEU A 603 6.47 -33.99 -15.35
N ILE A 604 5.96 -35.02 -14.68
CA ILE A 604 4.68 -34.95 -13.96
C ILE A 604 4.72 -33.87 -12.86
N GLU A 605 5.83 -33.80 -12.13
CA GLU A 605 6.05 -32.78 -11.09
C GLU A 605 6.37 -31.39 -11.66
N GLY A 606 6.43 -31.23 -12.97
CA GLY A 606 6.78 -29.96 -13.60
C GLY A 606 8.28 -29.60 -13.54
N LEU A 607 9.14 -30.58 -13.27
CA LEU A 607 10.60 -30.42 -13.36
C LEU A 607 11.07 -30.63 -14.80
N SER A 608 12.13 -29.93 -15.19
CA SER A 608 12.80 -30.21 -16.47
C SER A 608 13.48 -31.56 -16.47
N ILE A 609 13.61 -32.21 -17.65
CA ILE A 609 14.44 -33.40 -17.82
C ILE A 609 15.90 -33.05 -17.51
N ASP A 610 16.60 -33.89 -16.72
CA ASP A 610 17.98 -33.67 -16.34
C ASP A 610 18.92 -33.78 -17.57
N ASP A 611 18.82 -34.91 -18.30
CA ASP A 611 19.54 -35.16 -19.55
C ASP A 611 18.58 -35.62 -20.63
N VAL A 612 18.25 -34.69 -21.54
CA VAL A 612 17.34 -34.94 -22.67
C VAL A 612 17.89 -36.00 -23.62
N SER A 613 19.22 -36.07 -23.78
CA SER A 613 19.85 -37.04 -24.67
C SER A 613 19.78 -38.45 -24.09
N GLU A 614 20.11 -38.62 -22.81
CA GLU A 614 20.01 -39.89 -22.09
C GLU A 614 18.55 -40.41 -22.11
N TYR A 615 17.58 -39.53 -21.78
CA TYR A 615 16.16 -39.87 -21.79
C TYR A 615 15.67 -40.32 -23.17
N THR A 616 16.04 -39.57 -24.21
CA THR A 616 15.57 -39.86 -25.60
C THR A 616 16.16 -41.18 -26.11
N LEU A 617 17.44 -41.44 -25.86
CA LEU A 617 18.09 -42.71 -26.22
C LEU A 617 17.47 -43.88 -25.45
N ALA A 618 17.32 -43.75 -24.14
CA ALA A 618 16.73 -44.78 -23.30
C ALA A 618 15.29 -45.10 -23.74
N LEU A 619 14.48 -44.06 -24.05
CA LEU A 619 13.11 -44.22 -24.52
C LEU A 619 13.05 -44.95 -25.88
N SER A 620 13.94 -44.57 -26.82
CA SER A 620 13.98 -45.19 -28.17
C SER A 620 14.35 -46.68 -28.13
N GLU A 621 15.14 -47.11 -27.13
CA GLU A 621 15.61 -48.49 -27.01
C GLU A 621 14.64 -49.38 -26.21
N ILE A 622 13.71 -48.83 -25.48
CA ILE A 622 12.68 -49.59 -24.76
C ILE A 622 11.40 -49.79 -25.57
N LEU A 623 11.12 -48.89 -26.53
CA LEU A 623 10.01 -49.03 -27.51
C LEU A 623 10.28 -50.14 -28.50
#